data_e4f83428ec8c2075b39f67ee37bb992e
#
_entry.id   e4f83428ec8c2075b39f67ee37bb992e
#
_cell.length_a   1.000
_cell.length_b   1.000
_cell.length_c   1.000
_cell.angle_alpha   90.00
_cell.angle_beta   90.00
_cell.angle_gamma   90.00
#
_symmetry.space_group_name_H-M   'P 1'
#
loop_
_entity.id
_entity.type
_entity.pdbx_description
1 polymer ?
#
loop_
_entity_poly.entity_id
_entity_poly.type
_entity_poly.pdbx_seq_one_letter_code
_entity_poly.pdbx_strand_id
1 'polypeptide(L)'
;MHVVGFTKEVHKLMRAADFLIGKPGPGSIAEAMVRRLPVLIECNAWTLPQERYNAEWVTERRVGLVLKSFREVVLGVRQILEPARLAEFRKNVASLDNRAIFEIPEMLARLLGQPAETAQRSVAPAMHTQSTA
;
A
#
# COMPACT_ATOMS: atom_id res chain seq x y z
N MET A 1 6.54 17.74 14.17
CA MET A 1 6.90 16.34 13.85
C MET A 1 6.50 15.48 15.03
N HIS A 2 5.71 14.42 14.79
CA HIS A 2 5.36 13.45 15.82
C HIS A 2 6.14 12.16 15.54
N VAL A 3 6.82 11.65 16.56
CA VAL A 3 7.53 10.37 16.48
C VAL A 3 6.69 9.34 17.22
N VAL A 4 6.24 8.32 16.49
CA VAL A 4 5.46 7.21 17.06
C VAL A 4 6.39 6.00 17.09
N GLY A 5 6.51 5.33 18.23
CA GLY A 5 7.24 4.08 18.34
C GLY A 5 6.52 2.93 17.64
N PHE A 6 6.91 1.68 17.93
CA PHE A 6 6.21 0.52 17.37
C PHE A 6 4.71 0.56 17.71
N THR A 7 3.86 0.46 16.68
CA THR A 7 2.41 0.48 16.83
C THR A 7 1.74 -0.56 15.94
N LYS A 8 0.68 -1.16 16.44
CA LYS A 8 -0.22 -2.04 15.66
C LYS A 8 -1.26 -1.23 14.87
N GLU A 9 -1.30 0.10 15.06
CA GLU A 9 -2.32 0.99 14.50
C GLU A 9 -1.85 1.82 13.29
N VAL A 10 -0.84 1.33 12.56
CA VAL A 10 -0.31 2.00 11.34
C VAL A 10 -1.44 2.35 10.37
N HIS A 11 -2.44 1.49 10.26
CA HIS A 11 -3.60 1.70 9.40
C HIS A 11 -4.42 2.97 9.76
N LYS A 12 -4.45 3.38 11.03
CA LYS A 12 -5.11 4.63 11.45
C LYS A 12 -4.28 5.84 11.03
N LEU A 13 -2.95 5.76 11.18
CA LEU A 13 -2.04 6.81 10.74
C LEU A 13 -2.12 7.01 9.21
N MET A 14 -2.11 5.92 8.45
CA MET A 14 -2.28 5.97 6.99
C MET A 14 -3.60 6.61 6.55
N ARG A 15 -4.69 6.42 7.31
CA ARG A 15 -5.98 7.05 7.00
C ARG A 15 -5.98 8.58 7.17
N ALA A 16 -5.11 9.09 8.03
CA ALA A 16 -4.97 10.52 8.31
C ALA A 16 -3.87 11.18 7.46
N ALA A 17 -3.12 10.41 6.69
CA ALA A 17 -2.01 10.90 5.89
C ALA A 17 -2.46 11.29 4.47
N ASP A 18 -1.70 12.18 3.83
CA ASP A 18 -1.88 12.57 2.43
C ASP A 18 -1.09 11.70 1.45
N PHE A 19 0.03 11.15 1.89
CA PHE A 19 0.88 10.21 1.16
C PHE A 19 1.82 9.49 2.13
N LEU A 20 2.41 8.39 1.67
CA LEU A 20 3.38 7.57 2.42
C LEU A 20 4.80 7.83 1.90
N ILE A 21 5.76 7.99 2.81
CA ILE A 21 7.20 7.97 2.47
C ILE A 21 7.82 6.70 3.02
N GLY A 22 8.55 5.96 2.19
CA GLY A 22 9.15 4.70 2.63
C GLY A 22 10.09 4.06 1.64
N LYS A 23 10.50 2.83 1.96
CA LYS A 23 11.21 1.94 1.05
C LYS A 23 10.21 1.23 0.12
N PRO A 24 10.65 0.64 -1.01
CA PRO A 24 9.78 -0.01 -1.98
C PRO A 24 9.33 -1.41 -1.54
N GLY A 25 9.06 -1.59 -0.23
CA GLY A 25 8.55 -2.84 0.31
C GLY A 25 7.13 -3.16 -0.16
N PRO A 26 6.84 -4.40 -0.63
CA PRO A 26 5.54 -4.75 -1.21
C PRO A 26 4.39 -4.58 -0.23
N GLY A 27 4.59 -4.91 1.06
CA GLY A 27 3.56 -4.76 2.09
C GLY A 27 3.16 -3.30 2.30
N SER A 28 4.14 -2.39 2.47
CA SER A 28 3.87 -0.97 2.68
C SER A 28 3.16 -0.33 1.50
N ILE A 29 3.57 -0.70 0.27
CA ILE A 29 2.92 -0.21 -0.96
C ILE A 29 1.49 -0.75 -1.05
N ALA A 30 1.28 -2.05 -0.82
CA ALA A 30 -0.05 -2.64 -0.86
C ALA A 30 -1.00 -1.99 0.16
N GLU A 31 -0.54 -1.77 1.40
CA GLU A 31 -1.31 -1.07 2.42
C GLU A 31 -1.63 0.37 2.03
N ALA A 32 -0.66 1.10 1.46
CA ALA A 32 -0.88 2.46 0.97
C ALA A 32 -1.94 2.48 -0.14
N MET A 33 -1.87 1.56 -1.11
CA MET A 33 -2.85 1.46 -2.20
C MET A 33 -4.26 1.19 -1.69
N VAL A 34 -4.42 0.25 -0.75
CA VAL A 34 -5.72 -0.01 -0.10
C VAL A 34 -6.27 1.23 0.63
N ARG A 35 -5.40 2.07 1.18
CA ARG A 35 -5.76 3.33 1.85
C ARG A 35 -5.87 4.52 0.90
N ARG A 36 -5.69 4.29 -0.40
CA ARG A 36 -5.70 5.33 -1.45
C ARG A 36 -4.65 6.41 -1.24
N LEU A 37 -3.50 6.02 -0.69
CA LEU A 37 -2.37 6.91 -0.45
C LEU A 37 -1.35 6.82 -1.58
N PRO A 38 -1.01 7.93 -2.24
CA PRO A 38 0.18 8.01 -3.07
C PRO A 38 1.45 7.71 -2.27
N VAL A 39 2.49 7.25 -2.93
CA VAL A 39 3.74 6.89 -2.27
C VAL A 39 4.92 7.70 -2.78
N LEU A 40 5.86 8.01 -1.87
CA LEU A 40 7.17 8.56 -2.17
C LEU A 40 8.20 7.56 -1.67
N ILE A 41 8.83 6.82 -2.58
CA ILE A 41 9.72 5.72 -2.24
C ILE A 41 11.14 5.94 -2.74
N GLU A 42 12.12 5.31 -2.09
CA GLU A 42 13.52 5.32 -2.55
C GLU A 42 13.84 4.02 -3.28
N CYS A 43 14.46 4.12 -4.46
CA CYS A 43 15.04 3.00 -5.17
C CYS A 43 16.42 3.37 -5.69
N ASN A 44 17.45 2.67 -5.21
CA ASN A 44 18.86 2.90 -5.58
C ASN A 44 19.62 1.58 -5.78
N ALA A 45 20.94 1.67 -5.93
CA ALA A 45 21.79 0.50 -6.16
C ALA A 45 21.74 -0.54 -5.01
N TRP A 46 21.42 -0.10 -3.78
CA TRP A 46 21.32 -0.93 -2.58
C TRP A 46 19.93 -1.50 -2.35
N THR A 47 18.95 -1.10 -3.17
CA THR A 47 17.60 -1.68 -3.12
C THR A 47 17.66 -3.15 -3.53
N LEU A 48 17.02 -4.02 -2.74
CA LEU A 48 16.95 -5.45 -3.01
C LEU A 48 16.38 -5.69 -4.42
N PRO A 49 16.94 -6.62 -5.20
CA PRO A 49 16.50 -6.85 -6.59
C PRO A 49 15.00 -7.06 -6.72
N GLN A 50 14.40 -7.84 -5.81
CA GLN A 50 12.96 -8.11 -5.80
C GLN A 50 12.09 -6.87 -5.48
N GLU A 51 12.67 -5.84 -4.84
CA GLU A 51 11.95 -4.60 -4.52
C GLU A 51 12.04 -3.56 -5.65
N ARG A 52 12.98 -3.72 -6.60
CA ARG A 52 13.11 -2.80 -7.74
C ARG A 52 11.87 -2.82 -8.63
N TYR A 53 11.31 -4.01 -8.83
CA TYR A 53 10.05 -4.15 -9.56
C TYR A 53 8.91 -3.31 -8.95
N ASN A 54 8.86 -3.21 -7.61
CA ASN A 54 7.84 -2.38 -6.97
C ASN A 54 8.01 -0.89 -7.29
N ALA A 55 9.26 -0.42 -7.41
CA ALA A 55 9.55 0.96 -7.80
C ALA A 55 9.18 1.25 -9.27
N GLU A 56 9.45 0.29 -10.16
CA GLU A 56 9.02 0.35 -11.56
C GLU A 56 7.49 0.40 -11.64
N TRP A 57 6.82 -0.48 -10.92
CA TRP A 57 5.35 -0.54 -10.85
C TRP A 57 4.73 0.78 -10.38
N VAL A 58 5.30 1.41 -9.33
CA VAL A 58 4.85 2.72 -8.82
C VAL A 58 4.95 3.79 -9.90
N THR A 59 6.03 3.77 -10.67
CA THR A 59 6.27 4.72 -11.76
C THR A 59 5.30 4.49 -12.94
N GLU A 60 5.17 3.25 -13.37
CA GLU A 60 4.29 2.86 -14.49
C GLU A 60 2.82 3.18 -14.20
N ARG A 61 2.36 2.90 -12.98
CA ARG A 61 0.99 3.16 -12.54
C ARG A 61 0.75 4.62 -12.17
N ARG A 62 1.81 5.44 -12.11
CA ARG A 62 1.74 6.85 -11.72
C ARG A 62 1.00 7.05 -10.39
N VAL A 63 1.36 6.23 -9.40
CA VAL A 63 0.75 6.24 -8.06
C VAL A 63 1.64 6.89 -7.01
N GLY A 64 2.75 7.48 -7.44
CA GLY A 64 3.70 8.14 -6.56
C GLY A 64 4.98 8.56 -7.27
N LEU A 65 5.99 8.88 -6.48
CA LEU A 65 7.32 9.25 -6.94
C LEU A 65 8.37 8.28 -6.43
N VAL A 66 9.40 8.05 -7.25
CA VAL A 66 10.56 7.24 -6.90
C VAL A 66 11.79 8.15 -6.83
N LEU A 67 12.43 8.19 -5.67
CA LEU A 67 13.67 8.92 -5.41
C LEU A 67 14.87 8.00 -5.60
N LYS A 68 16.00 8.55 -6.06
CA LYS A 68 17.27 7.83 -6.09
C LYS A 68 17.96 7.80 -4.72
N SER A 69 17.60 8.72 -3.83
CA SER A 69 18.14 8.82 -2.48
C SER A 69 17.17 9.57 -1.57
N PHE A 70 17.07 9.18 -0.30
CA PHE A 70 16.33 9.95 0.71
C PHE A 70 16.94 11.33 0.98
N ARG A 71 18.15 11.61 0.49
CA ARG A 71 18.69 12.98 0.48
C ARG A 71 17.83 13.94 -0.34
N GLU A 72 17.10 13.40 -1.31
CA GLU A 72 16.20 14.15 -2.20
C GLU A 72 14.77 14.27 -1.63
N VAL A 73 14.52 13.75 -0.41
CA VAL A 73 13.16 13.70 0.16
C VAL A 73 12.46 15.05 0.19
N VAL A 74 13.17 16.13 0.50
CA VAL A 74 12.60 17.49 0.53
C VAL A 74 12.09 17.92 -0.85
N LEU A 75 12.87 17.62 -1.90
CA LEU A 75 12.47 17.90 -3.27
C LEU A 75 11.28 17.00 -3.67
N GLY A 76 11.35 15.72 -3.35
CA GLY A 76 10.26 14.77 -3.59
C GLY A 76 8.95 15.19 -2.91
N VAL A 77 9.01 15.63 -1.66
CA VAL A 77 7.85 16.14 -0.93
C VAL A 77 7.26 17.39 -1.61
N ARG A 78 8.09 18.33 -2.03
CA ARG A 78 7.62 19.51 -2.78
C ARG A 78 6.93 19.12 -4.08
N GLN A 79 7.50 18.16 -4.80
CA GLN A 79 6.94 17.68 -6.06
C GLN A 79 5.62 16.92 -5.88
N ILE A 80 5.50 16.06 -4.86
CA ILE A 80 4.27 15.31 -4.63
C ILE A 80 3.14 16.20 -4.13
N LEU A 81 3.47 17.29 -3.42
CA LEU A 81 2.51 18.26 -2.92
C LEU A 81 2.04 19.29 -3.96
N GLU A 82 2.60 19.30 -5.18
CA GLU A 82 2.04 20.10 -6.27
C GLU A 82 0.59 19.70 -6.51
N PRO A 83 -0.37 20.64 -6.45
CA PRO A 83 -1.80 20.29 -6.43
C PRO A 83 -2.26 19.41 -7.60
N ALA A 84 -1.77 19.69 -8.80
CA ALA A 84 -2.10 18.91 -9.99
C ALA A 84 -1.54 17.49 -9.91
N ARG A 85 -0.30 17.35 -9.42
CA ARG A 85 0.38 16.06 -9.31
C ARG A 85 -0.22 15.19 -8.22
N LEU A 86 -0.49 15.76 -7.04
CA LEU A 86 -1.14 15.05 -5.96
C LEU A 86 -2.55 14.57 -6.36
N ALA A 87 -3.31 15.43 -7.04
CA ALA A 87 -4.62 15.05 -7.55
C ALA A 87 -4.55 13.92 -8.58
N GLU A 88 -3.56 13.95 -9.47
CA GLU A 88 -3.32 12.89 -10.44
C GLU A 88 -2.99 11.56 -9.74
N PHE A 89 -2.02 11.55 -8.83
CA PHE A 89 -1.65 10.35 -8.09
C PHE A 89 -2.82 9.77 -7.30
N ARG A 90 -3.59 10.62 -6.60
CA ARG A 90 -4.81 10.19 -5.89
C ARG A 90 -5.84 9.58 -6.81
N LYS A 91 -6.06 10.16 -7.98
CA LYS A 91 -6.95 9.61 -9.01
C LYS A 91 -6.48 8.22 -9.45
N ASN A 92 -5.18 8.07 -9.74
CA ASN A 92 -4.61 6.81 -10.20
C ASN A 92 -4.69 5.73 -9.11
N VAL A 93 -4.34 6.06 -7.86
CA VAL A 93 -4.48 5.12 -6.73
C VAL A 93 -5.94 4.72 -6.55
N ALA A 94 -6.89 5.66 -6.67
CA ALA A 94 -8.31 5.37 -6.52
C ALA A 94 -8.87 4.46 -7.62
N SER A 95 -8.24 4.46 -8.81
CA SER A 95 -8.63 3.59 -9.93
C SER A 95 -8.06 2.18 -9.85
N LEU A 96 -7.16 1.90 -8.90
CA LEU A 96 -6.62 0.55 -8.71
C LEU A 96 -7.68 -0.36 -8.09
N ASP A 97 -8.03 -1.43 -8.79
CA ASP A 97 -8.86 -2.51 -8.25
C ASP A 97 -7.93 -3.58 -7.64
N ASN A 98 -7.69 -3.47 -6.34
CA ASN A 98 -6.89 -4.47 -5.61
C ASN A 98 -7.81 -5.51 -4.98
N ARG A 99 -8.06 -6.59 -5.71
CA ARG A 99 -8.89 -7.71 -5.29
C ARG A 99 -8.09 -8.91 -4.77
N ALA A 100 -6.78 -8.76 -4.60
CA ALA A 100 -5.89 -9.86 -4.23
C ALA A 100 -6.33 -10.61 -2.96
N ILE A 101 -6.92 -9.90 -1.98
CA ILE A 101 -7.45 -10.50 -0.75
C ILE A 101 -8.58 -11.51 -1.01
N PHE A 102 -9.29 -11.38 -2.11
CA PHE A 102 -10.36 -12.31 -2.52
C PHE A 102 -9.84 -13.33 -3.53
N GLU A 103 -9.04 -12.89 -4.50
CA GLU A 103 -8.55 -13.71 -5.60
C GLU A 103 -7.53 -14.76 -5.15
N ILE A 104 -6.62 -14.41 -4.23
CA ILE A 104 -5.59 -15.35 -3.75
C ILE A 104 -6.20 -16.55 -3.04
N PRO A 105 -7.14 -16.40 -2.08
CA PRO A 105 -7.83 -17.54 -1.47
C PRO A 105 -8.60 -18.41 -2.46
N GLU A 106 -9.25 -17.80 -3.45
CA GLU A 106 -9.96 -18.53 -4.50
C GLU A 106 -9.01 -19.36 -5.38
N MET A 107 -7.86 -18.77 -5.76
CA MET A 107 -6.85 -19.48 -6.55
C MET A 107 -6.25 -20.65 -5.75
N LEU A 108 -5.97 -20.45 -4.46
CA LEU A 108 -5.47 -21.50 -3.58
C LEU A 108 -6.49 -22.62 -3.41
N ALA A 109 -7.76 -22.31 -3.20
CA ALA A 109 -8.83 -23.30 -3.09
C ALA A 109 -8.93 -24.16 -4.36
N ARG A 110 -8.86 -23.55 -5.55
CA ARG A 110 -8.84 -24.27 -6.83
C ARG A 110 -7.63 -25.20 -6.94
N LEU A 111 -6.43 -24.73 -6.57
CA LEU A 111 -5.21 -25.55 -6.61
C LEU A 111 -5.26 -26.74 -5.66
N LEU A 112 -5.92 -26.57 -4.51
CA LEU A 112 -6.09 -27.61 -3.49
C LEU A 112 -7.31 -28.53 -3.76
N GLY A 113 -8.04 -28.33 -4.86
CA GLY A 113 -9.25 -29.09 -5.17
C GLY A 113 -10.41 -28.86 -4.18
N GLN A 114 -10.41 -27.72 -3.47
CA GLN A 114 -11.43 -27.37 -2.50
C GLN A 114 -12.55 -26.53 -3.15
N PRO A 115 -13.82 -26.64 -2.71
CA PRO A 115 -14.89 -25.78 -3.19
C PRO A 115 -14.62 -24.30 -2.84
N ALA A 116 -14.91 -23.39 -3.75
CA ALA A 116 -14.67 -21.95 -3.60
C ALA A 116 -15.38 -21.32 -2.38
N GLU A 117 -16.48 -21.91 -1.91
CA GLU A 117 -17.21 -21.46 -0.70
C GLU A 117 -16.37 -21.50 0.59
N THR A 118 -15.38 -22.40 0.68
CA THR A 118 -14.51 -22.52 1.85
C THR A 118 -13.57 -21.30 1.99
N ALA A 119 -13.19 -20.69 0.87
CA ALA A 119 -12.31 -19.54 0.84
C ALA A 119 -12.99 -18.25 1.34
N GLN A 120 -14.27 -18.07 1.11
CA GLN A 120 -15.03 -16.89 1.52
C GLN A 120 -15.29 -16.84 3.04
N ARG A 121 -15.44 -17.99 3.71
CA ARG A 121 -15.64 -18.08 5.17
C ARG A 121 -14.39 -17.71 5.97
N SER A 122 -13.20 -17.89 5.42
CA SER A 122 -11.92 -17.59 6.07
C SER A 122 -11.61 -16.09 6.14
N VAL A 123 -12.25 -15.26 5.32
CA VAL A 123 -11.99 -13.82 5.19
C VAL A 123 -13.02 -12.97 5.97
N ALA A 124 -14.09 -13.58 6.49
CA ALA A 124 -15.06 -12.86 7.31
C ALA A 124 -14.41 -12.40 8.63
N PRO A 125 -14.45 -11.10 9.00
CA PRO A 125 -13.94 -10.65 10.27
C PRO A 125 -14.76 -11.31 11.38
N ALA A 126 -14.07 -11.92 12.37
CA ALA A 126 -14.71 -12.39 13.58
C ALA A 126 -15.44 -11.20 14.24
N MET A 127 -16.76 -11.20 14.13
CA MET A 127 -17.59 -10.24 14.87
C MET A 127 -17.39 -10.57 16.35
N HIS A 128 -16.65 -9.73 17.06
CA HIS A 128 -16.62 -9.73 18.51
C HIS A 128 -18.03 -9.36 18.98
N THR A 129 -18.82 -10.38 19.32
CA THR A 129 -19.97 -10.22 20.19
C THR A 129 -19.46 -9.80 21.56
N GLN A 130 -19.48 -8.49 21.83
CA GLN A 130 -19.40 -8.01 23.20
C GLN A 130 -20.72 -8.42 23.86
N SER A 131 -20.65 -9.45 24.67
CA SER A 131 -21.71 -9.78 25.65
C SER A 131 -21.66 -8.71 26.72
N THR A 132 -22.66 -7.85 26.74
CA THR A 132 -23.00 -7.01 27.89
C THR A 132 -23.57 -7.89 28.98
N ALA A 133 -22.92 -7.94 30.14
CA ALA A 133 -23.47 -8.27 31.44
C ALA A 133 -22.89 -7.30 32.46
#